data_6af47b0d59bff5960e8fc106ebffb203
#
_entry.id   6af47b0d59bff5960e8fc106ebffb203
#
_cell.length_a   1.000
_cell.length_b   1.000
_cell.length_c   1.000
_cell.angle_alpha   90.00
_cell.angle_beta   90.00
_cell.angle_gamma   90.00
#
_symmetry.space_group_name_H-M   'P 1'
#
loop_
_entity.id
_entity.type
_entity.pdbx_description
1 polymer ?
#
loop_
_entity_poly.entity_id
_entity_poly.type
_entity_poly.pdbx_seq_one_letter_code
_entity_poly.pdbx_strand_id
1 'polypeptide(L)'
;MLCTAGDGVCVILRLPRPKLHDRGGSVNTQYERYSFRSYPRDELMPLESAYRYGLDQYGTENWPDTVNYLEISLRLYRLLRDSEAFCNLNCSTVQMADVGLEGNVGGIKDGSHQARSLSEFAELRVFGDVLKRTQCLKRCKQGLPAFRKSQPSREVVEEFQRREPYKFLQYAYFKTNNLPKAIAAAHTFLLLHPDDEMMKRNMAYYKSIPESEVHIKDLETKTYETLFIRAVRAYNGENWRTSISDMEMALPDFFKTFEECIAACEGSREIKEFKDFYPNIADHYVEVLKCKLKCESNLTPIIGGFVVEKFVATMYHYLQFAYYKLNDVKNAAPCAASYLLFDHDDQVMKQNMVYYQYHKDKWELSDEHFKPRPEAVLFYNITTMQKELFDFAMQHLVDDDEGVVVEYLDELLEGNAF
;
A
#
# COMPACT_ATOMS: atom_id res chain seq x y z
N MET A 1 -3.06 24.07 21.92
CA MET A 1 -3.91 24.91 22.76
C MET A 1 -4.63 23.98 23.70
N LEU A 2 -4.41 24.09 24.99
CA LEU A 2 -5.20 23.44 26.02
C LEU A 2 -6.54 24.17 26.10
N CYS A 3 -7.65 23.44 26.01
CA CYS A 3 -8.96 24.04 26.14
C CYS A 3 -9.40 24.08 27.58
N THR A 4 -9.93 25.24 27.98
CA THR A 4 -10.52 25.45 29.28
C THR A 4 -11.94 24.88 29.35
N ALA A 5 -12.30 24.33 30.49
CA ALA A 5 -13.56 23.72 30.78
C ALA A 5 -14.74 24.68 30.58
N GLY A 6 -15.41 24.57 29.45
CA GLY A 6 -16.61 25.35 29.10
C GLY A 6 -17.28 24.89 27.81
N ASP A 7 -16.53 24.59 26.80
CA ASP A 7 -17.03 24.22 25.46
C ASP A 7 -16.39 22.94 24.91
N GLY A 8 -16.33 21.98 25.68
CA GLY A 8 -16.20 20.52 25.56
C GLY A 8 -15.57 19.85 24.33
N VAL A 9 -14.87 20.55 23.44
CA VAL A 9 -14.17 19.89 22.33
C VAL A 9 -12.93 20.67 21.96
N CYS A 10 -11.80 20.15 22.32
CA CYS A 10 -10.53 20.71 21.87
C CYS A 10 -9.49 19.66 21.61
N VAL A 11 -9.02 19.60 20.41
CA VAL A 11 -7.58 19.46 20.10
C VAL A 11 -7.31 19.88 18.68
N ILE A 12 -6.45 20.85 18.56
CA ILE A 12 -5.78 21.18 17.32
C ILE A 12 -4.42 20.49 17.36
N LEU A 13 -4.30 19.29 16.79
CA LEU A 13 -3.03 18.87 16.26
C LEU A 13 -2.72 19.83 15.11
N ARG A 14 -1.99 20.91 15.42
CA ARG A 14 -1.34 21.69 14.37
C ARG A 14 -0.24 20.80 13.82
N LEU A 15 -0.55 20.05 12.79
CA LEU A 15 0.49 19.66 11.84
C LEU A 15 1.23 20.96 11.47
N PRO A 16 2.57 20.96 11.45
CA PRO A 16 3.32 22.14 11.07
C PRO A 16 2.73 22.67 9.77
N ARG A 17 2.36 23.93 9.74
CA ARG A 17 1.77 24.56 8.55
C ARG A 17 2.76 24.35 7.41
N PRO A 18 2.48 23.51 6.40
CA PRO A 18 3.27 23.54 5.20
C PRO A 18 3.10 24.96 4.65
N LYS A 19 4.20 25.67 4.41
CA LYS A 19 4.20 26.92 3.64
C LYS A 19 3.84 26.55 2.20
N LEU A 20 2.57 26.38 1.92
CA LEU A 20 2.02 26.11 0.62
C LEU A 20 1.55 27.42 0.03
N HIS A 21 2.32 27.91 -0.94
CA HIS A 21 1.86 28.97 -1.83
C HIS A 21 0.70 28.44 -2.66
N ASP A 22 -0.46 29.02 -2.40
CA ASP A 22 -1.71 28.74 -3.09
C ASP A 22 -1.67 29.37 -4.50
N ARG A 23 -1.59 28.54 -5.54
CA ARG A 23 -2.06 28.91 -6.88
C ARG A 23 -2.88 27.75 -7.39
N GLY A 24 -4.19 28.02 -7.58
CA GLY A 24 -5.18 27.09 -8.07
C GLY A 24 -4.75 26.41 -9.38
N GLY A 25 -4.22 25.22 -9.25
CA GLY A 25 -3.95 24.31 -10.34
C GLY A 25 -4.94 23.15 -10.27
N SER A 26 -5.56 22.86 -11.40
CA SER A 26 -6.35 21.65 -11.64
C SER A 26 -5.68 20.45 -10.97
N VAL A 27 -6.46 19.66 -10.23
CA VAL A 27 -6.02 18.40 -9.60
C VAL A 27 -5.75 17.38 -10.71
N ASN A 28 -4.63 17.53 -11.39
CA ASN A 28 -4.09 16.46 -12.22
C ASN A 28 -3.39 15.50 -11.28
N THR A 29 -4.03 14.36 -11.01
CA THR A 29 -3.38 13.21 -10.42
C THR A 29 -2.19 12.87 -11.32
N GLN A 30 -0.98 13.00 -10.79
CA GLN A 30 0.27 12.82 -11.55
C GLN A 30 0.56 11.35 -11.86
N TYR A 31 -0.18 10.45 -11.22
CA TYR A 31 -0.13 9.04 -11.52
C TYR A 31 -0.80 8.79 -12.87
N GLU A 32 -0.03 8.36 -13.86
CA GLU A 32 -0.56 8.01 -15.18
C GLU A 32 -1.60 6.90 -15.04
N ARG A 33 -2.85 7.20 -15.38
CA ARG A 33 -3.90 6.20 -15.45
C ARG A 33 -3.74 5.41 -16.73
N TYR A 34 -3.48 4.12 -16.58
CA TYR A 34 -3.55 3.20 -17.71
C TYR A 34 -4.45 2.01 -17.33
N SER A 35 -4.99 1.36 -18.34
CA SER A 35 -5.77 0.15 -18.18
C SER A 35 -4.98 -1.04 -18.72
N PHE A 36 -5.07 -2.20 -18.08
CA PHE A 36 -4.48 -3.44 -18.60
C PHE A 36 -4.88 -3.73 -20.05
N ARG A 37 -6.10 -3.30 -20.44
CA ARG A 37 -6.67 -3.54 -21.77
C ARG A 37 -6.21 -2.53 -22.82
N SER A 38 -5.78 -1.35 -22.41
CA SER A 38 -5.38 -0.24 -23.27
C SER A 38 -3.88 0.05 -23.25
N TYR A 39 -3.06 -0.84 -22.69
CA TYR A 39 -1.61 -0.66 -22.67
C TYR A 39 -1.04 -0.69 -24.10
N PRO A 40 -0.18 0.26 -24.49
CA PRO A 40 0.41 0.33 -25.83
C PRO A 40 1.20 -0.94 -26.16
N ARG A 41 0.92 -1.53 -27.34
CA ARG A 41 1.56 -2.80 -27.75
C ARG A 41 3.03 -2.63 -28.11
N ASP A 42 3.40 -1.49 -28.62
CA ASP A 42 4.75 -1.08 -28.98
C ASP A 42 5.65 -0.86 -27.77
N GLU A 43 5.10 -0.47 -26.63
CA GLU A 43 5.82 -0.36 -25.37
C GLU A 43 5.87 -1.68 -24.57
N LEU A 44 5.14 -2.71 -25.00
CA LEU A 44 5.05 -3.97 -24.27
C LEU A 44 6.28 -4.85 -24.50
N MET A 45 7.25 -4.76 -23.60
CA MET A 45 8.49 -5.52 -23.58
C MET A 45 8.80 -6.04 -22.16
N PRO A 46 9.82 -6.90 -21.96
CA PRO A 46 10.25 -7.27 -20.61
C PRO A 46 10.70 -6.04 -19.81
N LEU A 47 10.21 -5.90 -18.58
CA LEU A 47 10.55 -4.79 -17.70
C LEU A 47 12.07 -4.64 -17.53
N GLU A 48 12.75 -5.75 -17.21
CA GLU A 48 14.19 -5.77 -16.99
C GLU A 48 14.98 -5.34 -18.22
N SER A 49 14.54 -5.76 -19.41
CA SER A 49 15.17 -5.35 -20.70
C SER A 49 15.02 -3.87 -20.94
N ALA A 50 13.83 -3.29 -20.70
CA ALA A 50 13.61 -1.85 -20.84
C ALA A 50 14.48 -1.06 -19.85
N TYR A 51 14.54 -1.50 -18.61
CA TYR A 51 15.29 -0.84 -17.56
C TYR A 51 16.80 -0.88 -17.82
N ARG A 52 17.35 -2.06 -18.10
CA ARG A 52 18.79 -2.22 -18.40
C ARG A 52 19.20 -1.42 -19.63
N TYR A 53 18.40 -1.45 -20.70
CA TYR A 53 18.67 -0.62 -21.87
C TYR A 53 18.67 0.88 -21.54
N GLY A 54 17.72 1.35 -20.73
CA GLY A 54 17.70 2.73 -20.25
C GLY A 54 18.96 3.12 -19.48
N LEU A 55 19.49 2.23 -18.63
CA LEU A 55 20.75 2.43 -17.89
C LEU A 55 21.97 2.40 -18.83
N ASP A 56 21.99 1.53 -19.84
CA ASP A 56 23.05 1.50 -20.84
C ASP A 56 23.10 2.81 -21.64
N GLN A 57 21.92 3.33 -22.05
CA GLN A 57 21.82 4.63 -22.70
C GLN A 57 22.27 5.78 -21.79
N TYR A 58 22.00 5.68 -20.47
CA TYR A 58 22.51 6.64 -19.48
C TYR A 58 24.04 6.64 -19.44
N GLY A 59 24.66 5.45 -19.46
CA GLY A 59 26.12 5.28 -19.48
C GLY A 59 26.79 5.82 -20.76
N THR A 60 26.07 5.82 -21.89
CA THR A 60 26.56 6.37 -23.18
C THR A 60 26.14 7.84 -23.41
N GLU A 61 25.52 8.48 -22.40
CA GLU A 61 25.03 9.87 -22.46
C GLU A 61 23.96 10.13 -23.54
N ASN A 62 23.26 9.09 -23.97
CA ASN A 62 22.12 9.23 -24.90
C ASN A 62 20.84 9.58 -24.10
N TRP A 63 20.73 10.83 -23.68
CA TRP A 63 19.68 11.30 -22.77
C TRP A 63 18.25 11.10 -23.28
N PRO A 64 17.93 11.33 -24.58
CA PRO A 64 16.57 11.11 -25.07
C PRO A 64 16.11 9.66 -24.92
N ASP A 65 16.94 8.68 -25.28
CA ASP A 65 16.61 7.27 -25.15
C ASP A 65 16.61 6.84 -23.68
N THR A 66 17.52 7.37 -22.86
CA THR A 66 17.50 7.16 -21.41
C THR A 66 16.14 7.54 -20.81
N VAL A 67 15.64 8.74 -21.10
CA VAL A 67 14.33 9.20 -20.60
C VAL A 67 13.23 8.28 -21.09
N ASN A 68 13.20 8.00 -22.40
CA ASN A 68 12.16 7.17 -23.00
C ASN A 68 12.07 5.78 -22.36
N TYR A 69 13.18 5.06 -22.29
CA TYR A 69 13.19 3.68 -21.79
C TYR A 69 13.03 3.58 -20.28
N LEU A 70 13.49 4.55 -19.50
CA LEU A 70 13.23 4.59 -18.07
C LEU A 70 11.76 4.94 -17.79
N GLU A 71 11.13 5.84 -18.55
CA GLU A 71 9.67 6.09 -18.44
C GLU A 71 8.86 4.83 -18.83
N ILE A 72 9.25 4.13 -19.92
CA ILE A 72 8.63 2.86 -20.32
C ILE A 72 8.77 1.84 -19.17
N SER A 73 9.95 1.71 -18.58
CA SER A 73 10.19 0.74 -17.50
C SER A 73 9.33 1.03 -16.26
N LEU A 74 9.14 2.29 -15.89
CA LEU A 74 8.21 2.68 -14.81
C LEU A 74 6.77 2.29 -15.15
N ARG A 75 6.32 2.51 -16.39
CA ARG A 75 4.98 2.10 -16.82
C ARG A 75 4.81 0.58 -16.82
N LEU A 76 5.81 -0.17 -17.25
CA LEU A 76 5.81 -1.64 -17.23
C LEU A 76 5.79 -2.19 -15.80
N TYR A 77 6.55 -1.58 -14.89
CA TYR A 77 6.53 -1.94 -13.47
C TYR A 77 5.14 -1.74 -12.86
N ARG A 78 4.51 -0.59 -13.11
CA ARG A 78 3.14 -0.32 -12.63
C ARG A 78 2.15 -1.31 -13.23
N LEU A 79 2.24 -1.59 -14.54
CA LEU A 79 1.40 -2.58 -15.21
C LEU A 79 1.53 -3.96 -14.57
N LEU A 80 2.74 -4.41 -14.27
CA LEU A 80 2.99 -5.70 -13.63
C LEU A 80 2.39 -5.73 -12.22
N ARG A 81 2.71 -4.75 -11.38
CA ARG A 81 2.22 -4.63 -10.00
C ARG A 81 0.69 -4.61 -9.94
N ASP A 82 0.07 -3.76 -10.74
CA ASP A 82 -1.38 -3.60 -10.72
C ASP A 82 -2.09 -4.82 -11.33
N SER A 83 -1.45 -5.51 -12.29
CA SER A 83 -1.96 -6.79 -12.82
C SER A 83 -1.88 -7.93 -11.81
N GLU A 84 -0.81 -8.02 -11.02
CA GLU A 84 -0.69 -8.95 -9.90
C GLU A 84 -1.76 -8.68 -8.84
N ALA A 85 -1.89 -7.43 -8.39
CA ALA A 85 -2.91 -7.04 -7.43
C ALA A 85 -4.32 -7.38 -7.93
N PHE A 86 -4.63 -7.06 -9.19
CA PHE A 86 -5.92 -7.37 -9.81
C PHE A 86 -6.23 -8.86 -9.80
N CYS A 87 -5.29 -9.72 -10.24
CA CYS A 87 -5.51 -11.15 -10.24
C CYS A 87 -5.65 -11.73 -8.82
N ASN A 88 -4.84 -11.27 -7.89
CA ASN A 88 -4.89 -11.74 -6.51
C ASN A 88 -6.19 -11.32 -5.82
N LEU A 89 -6.68 -10.08 -6.03
CA LEU A 89 -7.98 -9.63 -5.53
C LEU A 89 -9.14 -10.44 -6.10
N ASN A 90 -9.19 -10.62 -7.43
CA ASN A 90 -10.24 -11.39 -8.07
C ASN A 90 -10.27 -12.86 -7.63
N CYS A 91 -9.12 -13.41 -7.28
CA CYS A 91 -8.99 -14.81 -6.88
C CYS A 91 -9.00 -15.03 -5.36
N SER A 92 -8.99 -13.96 -4.55
CA SER A 92 -9.13 -14.04 -3.09
C SER A 92 -10.56 -14.35 -2.67
N THR A 93 -11.54 -13.82 -3.40
CA THR A 93 -12.99 -13.95 -3.16
C THR A 93 -13.60 -15.21 -3.78
N VAL A 94 -12.79 -16.17 -4.26
CA VAL A 94 -13.29 -17.50 -4.55
C VAL A 94 -13.62 -18.17 -3.21
N GLN A 95 -14.56 -17.56 -2.47
CA GLN A 95 -15.36 -18.27 -1.50
C GLN A 95 -15.90 -19.50 -2.23
N MET A 96 -15.85 -20.63 -1.57
CA MET A 96 -16.56 -21.84 -1.95
C MET A 96 -18.08 -21.56 -2.05
N ALA A 97 -18.49 -20.72 -3.00
CA ALA A 97 -19.82 -20.85 -3.58
C ALA A 97 -19.77 -22.22 -4.22
N ASP A 98 -20.53 -23.15 -3.67
CA ASP A 98 -20.74 -24.51 -4.08
C ASP A 98 -20.47 -24.74 -5.56
N VAL A 99 -19.20 -24.92 -5.93
CA VAL A 99 -18.90 -25.67 -7.13
C VAL A 99 -19.00 -27.12 -6.68
N GLY A 100 -20.25 -27.59 -6.71
CA GLY A 100 -20.47 -29.01 -6.68
C GLY A 100 -19.46 -29.65 -7.61
N LEU A 101 -18.73 -30.58 -7.12
CA LEU A 101 -18.06 -31.59 -7.93
C LEU A 101 -19.16 -32.43 -8.62
N GLU A 102 -19.99 -31.77 -9.46
CA GLU A 102 -20.76 -32.40 -10.49
C GLU A 102 -19.81 -32.72 -11.65
N GLY A 103 -18.81 -33.52 -11.33
CA GLY A 103 -18.14 -34.35 -12.30
C GLY A 103 -19.15 -35.35 -12.80
N ASN A 104 -19.55 -35.19 -14.05
CA ASN A 104 -20.24 -36.19 -14.86
C ASN A 104 -19.47 -37.51 -14.81
N VAL A 105 -19.66 -38.30 -13.77
CA VAL A 105 -19.38 -39.72 -13.77
C VAL A 105 -20.71 -40.41 -14.06
N GLY A 106 -20.80 -40.92 -15.27
CA GLY A 106 -21.95 -41.58 -15.79
C GLY A 106 -22.59 -42.59 -14.83
N GLY A 107 -23.90 -42.51 -14.73
CA GLY A 107 -24.89 -43.42 -14.30
C GLY A 107 -24.48 -44.59 -13.41
N ILE A 108 -24.69 -44.48 -12.10
CA ILE A 108 -25.19 -45.56 -11.26
C ILE A 108 -26.12 -44.88 -10.26
N LYS A 109 -27.43 -45.07 -10.50
CA LYS A 109 -28.46 -44.82 -9.50
C LYS A 109 -28.43 -46.00 -8.55
N ASP A 110 -27.89 -45.80 -7.36
CA ASP A 110 -28.32 -46.59 -6.20
C ASP A 110 -28.07 -45.84 -4.89
N GLY A 111 -28.93 -46.13 -3.96
CA GLY A 111 -29.34 -45.33 -2.81
C GLY A 111 -28.27 -44.87 -1.82
N SER A 112 -28.59 -43.74 -1.19
CA SER A 112 -28.13 -43.28 0.15
C SER A 112 -26.62 -43.18 0.38
N HIS A 113 -25.90 -42.46 -0.44
CA HIS A 113 -24.65 -41.81 0.01
C HIS A 113 -24.86 -40.30 0.08
N GLN A 114 -25.05 -39.84 1.31
CA GLN A 114 -24.98 -38.42 1.65
C GLN A 114 -23.67 -37.86 1.08
N ALA A 115 -23.76 -36.94 0.13
CA ALA A 115 -22.57 -36.27 -0.44
C ALA A 115 -21.82 -35.65 0.73
N ARG A 116 -20.70 -36.25 1.14
CA ARG A 116 -19.84 -35.75 2.21
C ARG A 116 -19.27 -34.40 1.73
N SER A 117 -19.62 -33.36 2.43
CA SER A 117 -19.13 -32.02 2.16
C SER A 117 -17.61 -31.96 2.43
N LEU A 118 -16.83 -31.33 1.53
CA LEU A 118 -15.42 -31.04 1.76
C LEU A 118 -15.18 -30.28 3.06
N SER A 119 -16.22 -29.62 3.60
CA SER A 119 -16.16 -28.91 4.88
C SER A 119 -15.95 -29.83 6.10
N GLU A 120 -16.25 -31.13 5.99
CA GLU A 120 -16.03 -32.12 7.06
C GLU A 120 -14.53 -32.49 7.22
N PHE A 121 -13.71 -32.26 6.16
CA PHE A 121 -12.29 -32.58 6.15
C PHE A 121 -11.45 -31.33 6.00
N ALA A 122 -10.97 -30.79 7.12
CA ALA A 122 -10.23 -29.51 7.15
C ALA A 122 -9.00 -29.50 6.20
N GLU A 123 -8.25 -30.60 6.14
CA GLU A 123 -7.09 -30.77 5.27
C GLU A 123 -7.48 -30.68 3.78
N LEU A 124 -8.49 -31.44 3.36
CA LEU A 124 -8.96 -31.44 1.96
C LEU A 124 -9.56 -30.10 1.55
N ARG A 125 -10.13 -29.37 2.50
CA ARG A 125 -10.61 -28.00 2.26
C ARG A 125 -9.46 -27.08 1.93
N VAL A 126 -8.37 -27.10 2.70
CA VAL A 126 -7.16 -26.30 2.44
C VAL A 126 -6.59 -26.63 1.05
N PHE A 127 -6.46 -27.92 0.71
CA PHE A 127 -6.01 -28.33 -0.62
C PHE A 127 -6.94 -27.81 -1.71
N GLY A 128 -8.25 -27.95 -1.52
CA GLY A 128 -9.26 -27.46 -2.46
C GLY A 128 -9.16 -25.97 -2.70
N ASP A 129 -8.98 -25.18 -1.65
CA ASP A 129 -8.86 -23.72 -1.73
C ASP A 129 -7.58 -23.30 -2.47
N VAL A 130 -6.43 -23.95 -2.18
CA VAL A 130 -5.17 -23.70 -2.88
C VAL A 130 -5.28 -24.04 -4.37
N LEU A 131 -5.85 -25.21 -4.72
CA LEU A 131 -6.00 -25.65 -6.10
C LEU A 131 -6.95 -24.74 -6.90
N LYS A 132 -8.10 -24.37 -6.33
CA LYS A 132 -9.07 -23.46 -6.97
C LYS A 132 -8.46 -22.08 -7.17
N ARG A 133 -7.78 -21.56 -6.15
CA ARG A 133 -7.08 -20.27 -6.24
C ARG A 133 -6.00 -20.30 -7.33
N THR A 134 -5.20 -21.36 -7.38
CA THR A 134 -4.18 -21.56 -8.42
C THR A 134 -4.79 -21.56 -9.81
N GLN A 135 -5.91 -22.29 -10.00
CA GLN A 135 -6.64 -22.32 -11.28
C GLN A 135 -7.14 -20.92 -11.68
N CYS A 136 -7.73 -20.18 -10.72
CA CYS A 136 -8.18 -18.80 -10.94
C CYS A 136 -7.02 -17.89 -11.37
N LEU A 137 -5.92 -17.88 -10.60
CA LEU A 137 -4.73 -17.08 -10.89
C LEU A 137 -4.13 -17.40 -12.26
N LYS A 138 -4.03 -18.70 -12.61
CA LYS A 138 -3.54 -19.13 -13.92
C LYS A 138 -4.39 -18.57 -15.06
N ARG A 139 -5.72 -18.64 -14.94
CA ARG A 139 -6.65 -18.07 -15.94
C ARG A 139 -6.56 -16.56 -16.03
N CYS A 140 -6.51 -15.87 -14.88
CA CYS A 140 -6.40 -14.43 -14.83
C CYS A 140 -5.10 -13.95 -15.50
N LYS A 141 -3.96 -14.49 -15.10
CA LYS A 141 -2.65 -14.11 -15.62
C LYS A 141 -2.50 -14.35 -17.13
N GLN A 142 -3.04 -15.45 -17.64
CA GLN A 142 -3.04 -15.74 -19.09
C GLN A 142 -3.75 -14.66 -19.92
N GLY A 143 -4.77 -14.02 -19.35
CA GLY A 143 -5.55 -12.96 -20.00
C GLY A 143 -4.87 -11.60 -20.07
N LEU A 144 -3.84 -11.35 -19.27
CA LEU A 144 -3.24 -10.03 -19.07
C LEU A 144 -1.92 -9.86 -19.82
N PRO A 145 -1.68 -8.67 -20.45
CA PRO A 145 -0.47 -8.42 -21.23
C PRO A 145 0.81 -8.45 -20.39
N ALA A 146 0.78 -8.04 -19.14
CA ALA A 146 1.94 -8.02 -18.24
C ALA A 146 2.63 -9.39 -18.10
N PHE A 147 1.86 -10.50 -18.16
CA PHE A 147 2.37 -11.86 -17.99
C PHE A 147 2.74 -12.56 -19.28
N ARG A 148 2.63 -11.89 -20.44
CA ARG A 148 3.04 -12.44 -21.74
C ARG A 148 4.53 -12.30 -22.02
N LYS A 149 5.23 -11.53 -21.20
CA LYS A 149 6.68 -11.28 -21.30
C LYS A 149 7.40 -11.93 -20.12
N SER A 150 8.72 -12.09 -20.26
CA SER A 150 9.54 -12.60 -19.14
C SER A 150 9.39 -11.71 -17.91
N GLN A 151 9.28 -12.36 -16.76
CA GLN A 151 9.18 -11.65 -15.48
C GLN A 151 10.56 -11.10 -15.08
N PRO A 152 10.62 -9.93 -14.44
CA PRO A 152 11.88 -9.37 -13.96
C PRO A 152 12.42 -10.18 -12.78
N SER A 153 13.73 -10.05 -12.54
CA SER A 153 14.37 -10.57 -11.33
C SER A 153 13.87 -9.83 -10.08
N ARG A 154 14.01 -10.48 -8.93
CA ARG A 154 13.63 -9.88 -7.63
C ARG A 154 14.39 -8.58 -7.36
N GLU A 155 15.67 -8.56 -7.69
CA GLU A 155 16.54 -7.38 -7.53
C GLU A 155 15.99 -6.17 -8.28
N VAL A 156 15.61 -6.35 -9.54
CA VAL A 156 15.00 -5.27 -10.34
C VAL A 156 13.70 -4.79 -9.72
N VAL A 157 12.83 -5.69 -9.26
CA VAL A 157 11.58 -5.29 -8.59
C VAL A 157 11.86 -4.45 -7.33
N GLU A 158 12.86 -4.83 -6.53
CA GLU A 158 13.27 -4.11 -5.33
C GLU A 158 13.82 -2.71 -5.66
N GLU A 159 14.56 -2.55 -6.77
CA GLU A 159 15.03 -1.24 -7.23
C GLU A 159 13.87 -0.29 -7.55
N PHE A 160 12.82 -0.80 -8.22
CA PHE A 160 11.62 -0.01 -8.48
C PHE A 160 10.85 0.34 -7.20
N GLN A 161 10.77 -0.59 -6.24
CA GLN A 161 10.16 -0.33 -4.93
C GLN A 161 10.90 0.77 -4.17
N ARG A 162 12.23 0.82 -4.29
CA ARG A 162 13.09 1.86 -3.72
C ARG A 162 13.16 3.14 -4.54
N ARG A 163 12.42 3.25 -5.65
CA ARG A 163 12.39 4.42 -6.54
C ARG A 163 13.76 4.74 -7.19
N GLU A 164 14.67 3.75 -7.33
CA GLU A 164 15.98 3.95 -7.96
C GLU A 164 15.91 4.50 -9.39
N PRO A 165 14.96 4.14 -10.27
CA PRO A 165 14.87 4.72 -11.60
C PRO A 165 14.80 6.25 -11.62
N TYR A 166 14.23 6.89 -10.59
CA TYR A 166 14.13 8.34 -10.49
C TYR A 166 15.48 9.02 -10.27
N LYS A 167 16.46 8.31 -9.69
CA LYS A 167 17.83 8.78 -9.53
C LYS A 167 18.50 9.08 -10.87
N PHE A 168 18.27 8.22 -11.84
CA PHE A 168 18.78 8.38 -13.20
C PHE A 168 17.93 9.35 -14.02
N LEU A 169 16.61 9.24 -13.89
CA LEU A 169 15.67 10.08 -14.64
C LEU A 169 15.85 11.57 -14.32
N GLN A 170 16.09 11.95 -13.07
CA GLN A 170 16.24 13.36 -12.72
C GLN A 170 17.38 14.02 -13.51
N TYR A 171 18.51 13.31 -13.67
CA TYR A 171 19.66 13.84 -14.39
C TYR A 171 19.44 13.83 -15.90
N ALA A 172 18.84 12.77 -16.44
CA ALA A 172 18.50 12.69 -17.85
C ALA A 172 17.48 13.78 -18.27
N TYR A 173 16.47 14.08 -17.43
CA TYR A 173 15.56 15.21 -17.63
C TYR A 173 16.29 16.55 -17.60
N PHE A 174 17.23 16.73 -16.69
CA PHE A 174 18.04 17.94 -16.63
C PHE A 174 18.86 18.12 -17.89
N LYS A 175 19.51 17.07 -18.38
CA LYS A 175 20.30 17.11 -19.63
C LYS A 175 19.44 17.33 -20.90
N THR A 176 18.16 16.94 -20.87
CA THR A 176 17.20 17.21 -21.95
C THR A 176 16.46 18.54 -21.78
N ASN A 177 16.92 19.42 -20.89
CA ASN A 177 16.32 20.73 -20.60
C ASN A 177 14.87 20.65 -20.07
N ASN A 178 14.48 19.53 -19.45
CA ASN A 178 13.17 19.39 -18.82
C ASN A 178 13.28 19.56 -17.29
N LEU A 179 13.57 20.79 -16.88
CA LEU A 179 13.77 21.12 -15.46
C LEU A 179 12.55 20.77 -14.57
N PRO A 180 11.28 21.00 -14.99
CA PRO A 180 10.12 20.61 -14.18
C PRO A 180 10.09 19.13 -13.81
N LYS A 181 10.36 18.24 -14.78
CA LYS A 181 10.42 16.80 -14.55
C LYS A 181 11.65 16.40 -13.73
N ALA A 182 12.80 17.06 -13.94
CA ALA A 182 14.01 16.82 -13.16
C ALA A 182 13.80 17.09 -11.67
N ILE A 183 13.18 18.22 -11.33
CA ILE A 183 12.83 18.58 -9.95
C ILE A 183 11.88 17.56 -9.33
N ALA A 184 10.81 17.20 -10.05
CA ALA A 184 9.84 16.25 -9.57
C ALA A 184 10.45 14.86 -9.34
N ALA A 185 11.30 14.38 -10.26
CA ALA A 185 11.98 13.09 -10.12
C ALA A 185 12.98 13.08 -8.95
N ALA A 186 13.77 14.15 -8.78
CA ALA A 186 14.68 14.31 -7.65
C ALA A 186 13.92 14.31 -6.31
N HIS A 187 12.80 15.04 -6.24
CA HIS A 187 11.96 15.06 -5.05
C HIS A 187 11.37 13.67 -4.75
N THR A 188 10.83 12.99 -5.77
CA THR A 188 10.25 11.63 -5.66
C THR A 188 11.26 10.63 -5.11
N PHE A 189 12.52 10.71 -5.54
CA PHE A 189 13.59 9.85 -5.03
C PHE A 189 13.92 10.19 -3.57
N LEU A 190 14.11 11.47 -3.23
CA LEU A 190 14.48 11.93 -1.89
C LEU A 190 13.45 11.59 -0.80
N LEU A 191 12.19 11.37 -1.16
CA LEU A 191 11.17 10.96 -0.18
C LEU A 191 11.49 9.61 0.46
N LEU A 192 12.12 8.68 -0.27
CA LEU A 192 12.57 7.38 0.27
C LEU A 192 14.06 7.37 0.64
N HIS A 193 14.85 8.30 0.10
CA HIS A 193 16.29 8.40 0.32
C HIS A 193 16.68 9.79 0.84
N PRO A 194 16.16 10.19 2.03
CA PRO A 194 16.38 11.54 2.55
C PRO A 194 17.86 11.84 2.84
N ASP A 195 18.70 10.80 2.96
CA ASP A 195 20.12 10.95 3.28
C ASP A 195 21.07 10.90 2.08
N ASP A 196 20.55 10.79 0.84
CA ASP A 196 21.37 10.81 -0.37
C ASP A 196 21.96 12.21 -0.60
N GLU A 197 23.23 12.38 -0.26
CA GLU A 197 23.93 13.68 -0.33
C GLU A 197 24.05 14.24 -1.75
N MET A 198 24.20 13.37 -2.77
CA MET A 198 24.28 13.81 -4.16
C MET A 198 22.93 14.39 -4.61
N MET A 199 21.84 13.68 -4.28
CA MET A 199 20.50 14.14 -4.66
C MET A 199 20.11 15.41 -3.88
N LYS A 200 20.52 15.54 -2.62
CA LYS A 200 20.35 16.78 -1.85
C LYS A 200 21.01 17.98 -2.53
N ARG A 201 22.25 17.80 -3.02
CA ARG A 201 22.98 18.85 -3.76
C ARG A 201 22.29 19.19 -5.06
N ASN A 202 21.84 18.20 -5.84
CA ASN A 202 21.08 18.43 -7.06
C ASN A 202 19.80 19.20 -6.76
N MET A 203 19.06 18.79 -5.73
CA MET A 203 17.83 19.46 -5.34
C MET A 203 18.06 20.90 -4.83
N ALA A 204 19.17 21.14 -4.11
CA ALA A 204 19.55 22.49 -3.68
C ALA A 204 19.85 23.39 -4.90
N TYR A 205 20.56 22.87 -5.90
CA TYR A 205 20.79 23.56 -7.16
C TYR A 205 19.47 23.86 -7.88
N TYR A 206 18.58 22.89 -8.02
CA TYR A 206 17.27 23.10 -8.66
C TYR A 206 16.43 24.17 -7.94
N LYS A 207 16.44 24.17 -6.61
CA LYS A 207 15.73 25.18 -5.80
C LYS A 207 16.29 26.59 -5.95
N SER A 208 17.56 26.74 -6.36
CA SER A 208 18.15 28.05 -6.63
C SER A 208 17.63 28.72 -7.92
N ILE A 209 16.93 27.96 -8.77
CA ILE A 209 16.37 28.43 -10.03
C ILE A 209 15.00 29.07 -9.76
N PRO A 210 14.72 30.30 -10.28
CA PRO A 210 13.42 30.94 -10.10
C PRO A 210 12.25 30.05 -10.50
N GLU A 211 11.14 30.12 -9.75
CA GLU A 211 9.90 29.36 -9.97
C GLU A 211 10.01 27.83 -9.81
N SER A 212 11.14 27.31 -9.35
CA SER A 212 11.36 25.86 -9.17
C SER A 212 10.41 25.22 -8.14
N GLU A 213 9.97 25.96 -7.12
CA GLU A 213 9.12 25.46 -6.02
C GLU A 213 7.78 24.87 -6.50
N VAL A 214 7.23 25.40 -7.60
CA VAL A 214 5.97 24.93 -8.20
C VAL A 214 6.10 23.48 -8.73
N HIS A 215 7.31 23.06 -9.05
CA HIS A 215 7.60 21.75 -9.64
C HIS A 215 8.01 20.70 -8.61
N ILE A 216 8.12 21.06 -7.34
CA ILE A 216 8.41 20.12 -6.25
C ILE A 216 7.14 19.31 -5.96
N LYS A 217 7.11 18.09 -6.49
CA LYS A 217 5.97 17.20 -6.40
C LYS A 217 6.43 15.75 -6.46
N ASP A 218 5.74 14.87 -5.73
CA ASP A 218 5.95 13.43 -5.84
C ASP A 218 5.21 12.88 -7.07
N LEU A 219 5.95 12.21 -7.97
CA LEU A 219 5.40 11.56 -9.17
C LEU A 219 4.64 10.26 -8.85
N GLU A 220 4.77 9.74 -7.64
CA GLU A 220 4.06 8.54 -7.17
C GLU A 220 2.88 8.87 -6.24
N THR A 221 2.52 10.14 -6.09
CA THR A 221 1.38 10.58 -5.26
C THR A 221 0.09 9.86 -5.64
N LYS A 222 -0.59 9.32 -4.66
CA LYS A 222 -1.88 8.66 -4.82
C LYS A 222 -3.05 9.64 -4.74
N THR A 223 -4.21 9.23 -5.25
CA THR A 223 -5.41 10.09 -5.25
C THR A 223 -5.84 10.45 -3.83
N TYR A 224 -5.85 9.48 -2.90
CA TYR A 224 -6.23 9.73 -1.50
C TYR A 224 -5.32 10.74 -0.80
N GLU A 225 -4.02 10.78 -1.12
CA GLU A 225 -3.09 11.77 -0.55
C GLU A 225 -3.45 13.19 -0.99
N THR A 226 -3.77 13.36 -2.27
CA THR A 226 -4.19 14.66 -2.82
C THR A 226 -5.51 15.11 -2.19
N LEU A 227 -6.47 14.19 -2.05
CA LEU A 227 -7.75 14.44 -1.39
C LEU A 227 -7.56 14.81 0.08
N PHE A 228 -6.72 14.06 0.80
CA PHE A 228 -6.40 14.34 2.19
C PHE A 228 -5.80 15.74 2.38
N ILE A 229 -4.79 16.12 1.59
CA ILE A 229 -4.17 17.44 1.66
C ILE A 229 -5.22 18.54 1.41
N ARG A 230 -6.12 18.35 0.43
CA ARG A 230 -7.18 19.30 0.12
C ARG A 230 -8.19 19.40 1.26
N ALA A 231 -8.57 18.26 1.84
CA ALA A 231 -9.47 18.20 2.99
C ALA A 231 -8.88 18.92 4.21
N VAL A 232 -7.59 18.71 4.51
CA VAL A 232 -6.90 19.38 5.62
C VAL A 232 -6.79 20.90 5.39
N ARG A 233 -6.57 21.34 4.15
CA ARG A 233 -6.60 22.77 3.81
C ARG A 233 -7.99 23.38 4.03
N ALA A 234 -9.03 22.69 3.57
CA ALA A 234 -10.41 23.11 3.78
C ALA A 234 -10.75 23.18 5.28
N TYR A 235 -10.31 22.18 6.04
CA TYR A 235 -10.46 22.16 7.51
C TYR A 235 -9.79 23.36 8.18
N ASN A 236 -8.56 23.68 7.82
CA ASN A 236 -7.83 24.84 8.36
C ASN A 236 -8.45 26.18 7.96
N GLY A 237 -9.17 26.23 6.85
CA GLY A 237 -9.96 27.38 6.38
C GLY A 237 -11.41 27.38 6.89
N GLU A 238 -11.75 26.49 7.84
CA GLU A 238 -13.10 26.33 8.41
C GLU A 238 -14.19 25.96 7.38
N ASN A 239 -13.78 25.48 6.20
CA ASN A 239 -14.71 24.95 5.20
C ASN A 239 -15.00 23.46 5.47
N TRP A 240 -15.83 23.23 6.50
CA TRP A 240 -16.14 21.89 7.01
C TRP A 240 -16.78 20.99 5.96
N ARG A 241 -17.65 21.51 5.10
CA ARG A 241 -18.31 20.72 4.07
C ARG A 241 -17.35 20.17 3.03
N THR A 242 -16.43 21.00 2.54
CA THR A 242 -15.41 20.54 1.59
C THR A 242 -14.44 19.58 2.27
N SER A 243 -14.06 19.83 3.54
CA SER A 243 -13.20 18.94 4.30
C SER A 243 -13.81 17.55 4.44
N ILE A 244 -15.09 17.47 4.81
CA ILE A 244 -15.81 16.19 4.92
C ILE A 244 -15.88 15.49 3.55
N SER A 245 -16.31 16.21 2.51
CA SER A 245 -16.46 15.62 1.17
C SER A 245 -15.17 15.01 0.65
N ASP A 246 -14.06 15.72 0.80
CA ASP A 246 -12.76 15.26 0.33
C ASP A 246 -12.24 14.09 1.18
N MET A 247 -12.45 14.15 2.49
CA MET A 247 -12.00 13.09 3.40
C MET A 247 -12.81 11.80 3.23
N GLU A 248 -14.14 11.92 3.01
CA GLU A 248 -15.02 10.78 2.70
C GLU A 248 -14.71 10.14 1.33
N MET A 249 -14.05 10.86 0.43
CA MET A 249 -13.50 10.29 -0.80
C MET A 249 -12.10 9.70 -0.58
N ALA A 250 -11.30 10.29 0.29
CA ALA A 250 -9.94 9.83 0.56
C ALA A 250 -9.91 8.47 1.28
N LEU A 251 -10.80 8.26 2.26
CA LEU A 251 -10.85 7.02 3.04
C LEU A 251 -11.06 5.76 2.19
N PRO A 252 -12.12 5.64 1.36
CA PRO A 252 -12.32 4.45 0.54
C PRO A 252 -11.22 4.27 -0.52
N ASP A 253 -10.64 5.36 -1.05
CA ASP A 253 -9.52 5.27 -1.99
C ASP A 253 -8.25 4.76 -1.31
N PHE A 254 -8.01 5.16 -0.04
CA PHE A 254 -6.93 4.60 0.78
C PHE A 254 -7.14 3.11 1.04
N PHE A 255 -8.33 2.70 1.51
CA PHE A 255 -8.59 1.28 1.79
C PHE A 255 -8.47 0.43 0.54
N LYS A 256 -8.98 0.90 -0.60
CA LYS A 256 -8.80 0.23 -1.89
C LYS A 256 -7.32 0.08 -2.25
N THR A 257 -6.54 1.16 -2.11
CA THR A 257 -5.09 1.14 -2.38
C THR A 257 -4.35 0.21 -1.42
N PHE A 258 -4.79 0.13 -0.16
CA PHE A 258 -4.27 -0.82 0.82
C PHE A 258 -4.58 -2.27 0.43
N GLU A 259 -5.81 -2.57 0.02
CA GLU A 259 -6.19 -3.90 -0.49
C GLU A 259 -5.36 -4.29 -1.72
N GLU A 260 -5.14 -3.36 -2.65
CA GLU A 260 -4.27 -3.57 -3.81
C GLU A 260 -2.81 -3.84 -3.40
N CYS A 261 -2.30 -3.12 -2.40
CA CYS A 261 -0.96 -3.33 -1.86
C CYS A 261 -0.80 -4.73 -1.24
N ILE A 262 -1.69 -5.11 -0.31
CA ILE A 262 -1.60 -6.42 0.35
C ILE A 262 -1.82 -7.57 -0.63
N ALA A 263 -2.61 -7.37 -1.67
CA ALA A 263 -2.80 -8.35 -2.74
C ALA A 263 -1.54 -8.50 -3.62
N ALA A 264 -0.83 -7.41 -3.90
CA ALA A 264 0.42 -7.44 -4.68
C ALA A 264 1.55 -8.20 -3.96
N CYS A 265 1.47 -8.37 -2.63
CA CYS A 265 2.45 -9.14 -1.86
C CYS A 265 2.44 -10.65 -2.14
N GLU A 266 1.42 -11.17 -2.81
CA GLU A 266 1.24 -12.59 -3.08
C GLU A 266 1.82 -13.00 -4.45
N GLY A 267 2.98 -12.49 -4.80
CA GLY A 267 3.67 -12.78 -6.06
C GLY A 267 4.36 -14.15 -6.11
N SER A 268 5.13 -14.35 -7.18
CA SER A 268 5.96 -15.54 -7.35
C SER A 268 7.12 -15.56 -6.35
N ARG A 269 7.50 -16.76 -5.89
CA ARG A 269 8.65 -16.98 -5.02
C ARG A 269 9.51 -18.10 -5.56
N GLU A 270 10.80 -17.95 -5.38
CA GLU A 270 11.78 -19.01 -5.58
C GLU A 270 11.74 -20.00 -4.40
N ILE A 271 11.60 -21.29 -4.70
CA ILE A 271 11.57 -22.35 -3.69
C ILE A 271 13.03 -22.72 -3.41
N LYS A 272 13.43 -22.73 -2.12
CA LYS A 272 14.74 -23.24 -1.72
C LYS A 272 14.76 -24.77 -1.88
N GLU A 273 15.73 -25.28 -2.63
CA GLU A 273 15.96 -26.71 -2.75
C GLU A 273 16.39 -27.29 -1.39
N PHE A 274 16.05 -28.57 -1.17
CA PHE A 274 16.41 -29.34 0.04
C PHE A 274 15.77 -28.92 1.37
N LYS A 275 14.77 -28.07 1.37
CA LYS A 275 13.97 -27.77 2.55
C LYS A 275 12.65 -28.55 2.52
N ASP A 276 12.21 -29.04 3.67
CA ASP A 276 10.93 -29.75 3.81
C ASP A 276 9.75 -28.89 3.35
N PHE A 277 8.69 -29.56 2.89
CA PHE A 277 7.55 -28.90 2.26
C PHE A 277 6.86 -27.87 3.18
N TYR A 278 6.54 -28.24 4.43
CA TYR A 278 5.86 -27.32 5.35
C TYR A 278 6.71 -26.12 5.76
N PRO A 279 7.99 -26.27 6.12
CA PRO A 279 8.88 -25.14 6.32
C PRO A 279 9.01 -24.22 5.11
N ASN A 280 9.10 -24.75 3.89
CA ASN A 280 9.13 -23.92 2.67
C ASN A 280 7.88 -23.09 2.48
N ILE A 281 6.70 -23.66 2.74
CA ILE A 281 5.43 -22.93 2.66
C ILE A 281 5.34 -21.90 3.77
N ALA A 282 5.75 -22.23 4.99
CA ALA A 282 5.78 -21.32 6.11
C ALA A 282 6.65 -20.10 5.81
N ASP A 283 7.87 -20.28 5.30
CA ASP A 283 8.76 -19.20 4.87
C ASP A 283 8.09 -18.30 3.83
N HIS A 284 7.39 -18.89 2.87
CA HIS A 284 6.65 -18.11 1.88
C HIS A 284 5.59 -17.23 2.54
N TYR A 285 4.80 -17.77 3.46
CA TYR A 285 3.78 -16.99 4.16
C TYR A 285 4.38 -15.92 5.08
N VAL A 286 5.51 -16.20 5.74
CA VAL A 286 6.23 -15.20 6.54
C VAL A 286 6.69 -14.03 5.67
N GLU A 287 7.26 -14.30 4.50
CA GLU A 287 7.66 -13.24 3.55
C GLU A 287 6.45 -12.42 3.06
N VAL A 288 5.34 -13.10 2.75
CA VAL A 288 4.08 -12.42 2.37
C VAL A 288 3.56 -11.55 3.50
N LEU A 289 3.53 -12.06 4.73
CA LEU A 289 3.12 -11.29 5.92
C LEU A 289 4.03 -10.08 6.14
N LYS A 290 5.33 -10.25 6.04
CA LYS A 290 6.32 -9.16 6.15
C LYS A 290 6.08 -8.06 5.10
N CYS A 291 5.73 -8.45 3.87
CA CYS A 291 5.35 -7.50 2.82
C CYS A 291 4.04 -6.78 3.16
N LYS A 292 3.00 -7.52 3.57
CA LYS A 292 1.68 -6.98 3.91
C LYS A 292 1.75 -5.98 5.07
N LEU A 293 2.53 -6.26 6.10
CA LEU A 293 2.75 -5.36 7.24
C LEU A 293 3.41 -4.03 6.84
N LYS A 294 4.22 -4.03 5.78
CA LYS A 294 4.82 -2.80 5.26
C LYS A 294 3.84 -1.94 4.45
N CYS A 295 2.70 -2.49 4.02
CA CYS A 295 1.76 -1.74 3.17
C CYS A 295 1.22 -0.49 3.86
N GLU A 296 0.88 -0.54 5.14
CA GLU A 296 0.39 0.63 5.87
C GLU A 296 1.44 1.75 5.90
N SER A 297 2.68 1.43 6.28
CA SER A 297 3.77 2.41 6.34
C SER A 297 4.13 2.96 4.96
N ASN A 298 4.14 2.11 3.92
CA ASN A 298 4.44 2.53 2.55
C ASN A 298 3.36 3.43 1.93
N LEU A 299 2.12 3.32 2.42
CA LEU A 299 0.98 4.13 1.98
C LEU A 299 0.72 5.34 2.87
N THR A 300 1.47 5.48 3.95
CA THR A 300 1.36 6.65 4.84
C THR A 300 1.97 7.88 4.16
N PRO A 301 1.21 8.98 3.99
CA PRO A 301 1.70 10.17 3.31
C PRO A 301 2.83 10.86 4.06
N ILE A 302 3.78 11.42 3.28
CA ILE A 302 4.81 12.33 3.78
C ILE A 302 4.46 13.74 3.34
N ILE A 303 4.02 14.59 4.27
CA ILE A 303 3.56 15.95 3.98
C ILE A 303 4.55 16.95 4.57
N GLY A 304 5.15 17.78 3.71
CA GLY A 304 6.11 18.77 4.15
C GLY A 304 7.38 18.19 4.81
N GLY A 305 7.72 16.92 4.49
CA GLY A 305 8.86 16.20 5.06
C GLY A 305 8.54 15.43 6.35
N PHE A 306 7.29 15.43 6.80
CA PHE A 306 6.85 14.71 8.00
C PHE A 306 5.89 13.57 7.63
N VAL A 307 6.12 12.39 8.20
CA VAL A 307 5.21 11.26 8.08
C VAL A 307 3.95 11.54 8.88
N VAL A 308 2.78 11.30 8.29
CA VAL A 308 1.49 11.44 9.00
C VAL A 308 1.23 10.17 9.81
N GLU A 309 1.75 10.13 11.04
CA GLU A 309 1.58 8.98 11.93
C GLU A 309 0.10 8.63 12.13
N LYS A 310 -0.21 7.34 12.28
CA LYS A 310 -1.57 6.82 12.46
C LYS A 310 -2.55 7.40 11.42
N PHE A 311 -2.20 7.31 10.14
CA PHE A 311 -2.88 8.02 9.06
C PHE A 311 -4.40 7.79 9.04
N VAL A 312 -4.87 6.55 9.22
CA VAL A 312 -6.31 6.22 9.25
C VAL A 312 -6.99 6.89 10.44
N ALA A 313 -6.38 6.83 11.63
CA ALA A 313 -6.90 7.54 12.80
C ALA A 313 -6.96 9.04 12.55
N THR A 314 -5.92 9.61 11.94
CA THR A 314 -5.87 11.05 11.60
C THR A 314 -7.02 11.46 10.68
N MET A 315 -7.37 10.65 9.67
CA MET A 315 -8.52 10.92 8.81
C MET A 315 -9.84 10.92 9.60
N TYR A 316 -10.05 9.95 10.49
CA TYR A 316 -11.24 9.91 11.35
C TYR A 316 -11.28 11.06 12.35
N HIS A 317 -10.14 11.52 12.84
CA HIS A 317 -10.08 12.71 13.69
C HIS A 317 -10.59 13.96 12.98
N TYR A 318 -10.14 14.22 11.75
CA TYR A 318 -10.62 15.36 10.96
C TYR A 318 -12.12 15.26 10.64
N LEU A 319 -12.59 14.07 10.27
CA LEU A 319 -14.00 13.83 10.00
C LEU A 319 -14.88 14.07 11.24
N GLN A 320 -14.49 13.48 12.37
CA GLN A 320 -15.22 13.61 13.63
C GLN A 320 -15.46 15.08 13.98
N PHE A 321 -14.41 15.90 13.93
CA PHE A 321 -14.53 17.31 14.30
C PHE A 321 -15.30 18.13 13.25
N ALA A 322 -15.08 17.89 11.98
CA ALA A 322 -15.78 18.59 10.91
C ALA A 322 -17.30 18.29 10.91
N TYR A 323 -17.71 17.05 11.13
CA TYR A 323 -19.12 16.68 11.32
C TYR A 323 -19.71 17.35 12.56
N TYR A 324 -18.98 17.36 13.68
CA TYR A 324 -19.42 18.05 14.89
C TYR A 324 -19.66 19.54 14.64
N LYS A 325 -18.77 20.23 13.92
CA LYS A 325 -18.91 21.64 13.55
C LYS A 325 -20.15 21.93 12.68
N LEU A 326 -20.59 20.96 11.89
CA LEU A 326 -21.84 21.03 11.14
C LEU A 326 -23.08 20.57 11.95
N ASN A 327 -22.92 20.28 13.23
CA ASN A 327 -23.97 19.70 14.11
C ASN A 327 -24.49 18.33 13.62
N ASP A 328 -23.67 17.61 12.84
CA ASP A 328 -23.98 16.26 12.38
C ASP A 328 -23.30 15.23 13.30
N VAL A 329 -23.84 15.11 14.52
CA VAL A 329 -23.26 14.22 15.54
C VAL A 329 -23.52 12.75 15.23
N LYS A 330 -24.57 12.45 14.44
CA LYS A 330 -24.85 11.08 13.98
C LYS A 330 -23.71 10.49 13.16
N ASN A 331 -22.97 11.32 12.41
CA ASN A 331 -21.77 10.92 11.67
C ASN A 331 -20.47 11.19 12.46
N ALA A 332 -20.45 12.16 13.38
CA ALA A 332 -19.28 12.45 14.19
C ALA A 332 -18.96 11.33 15.20
N ALA A 333 -19.95 10.77 15.88
CA ALA A 333 -19.74 9.76 16.90
C ALA A 333 -19.15 8.45 16.38
N PRO A 334 -19.62 7.88 15.23
CA PRO A 334 -18.97 6.71 14.61
C PRO A 334 -17.51 6.98 14.20
N CYS A 335 -17.18 8.21 13.75
CA CYS A 335 -15.81 8.58 13.44
C CYS A 335 -14.93 8.63 14.68
N ALA A 336 -15.44 9.14 15.82
CA ALA A 336 -14.74 9.11 17.11
C ALA A 336 -14.50 7.67 17.58
N ALA A 337 -15.51 6.81 17.46
CA ALA A 337 -15.37 5.38 17.79
C ALA A 337 -14.34 4.69 16.89
N SER A 338 -14.33 5.01 15.58
CA SER A 338 -13.35 4.48 14.63
C SER A 338 -11.92 4.93 14.93
N TYR A 339 -11.74 6.19 15.32
CA TYR A 339 -10.44 6.71 15.77
C TYR A 339 -9.89 5.89 16.94
N LEU A 340 -10.74 5.63 17.96
CA LEU A 340 -10.35 4.92 19.18
C LEU A 340 -9.97 3.45 18.96
N LEU A 341 -10.26 2.84 17.80
CA LEU A 341 -9.72 1.53 17.41
C LEU A 341 -8.19 1.58 17.26
N PHE A 342 -7.68 2.68 16.72
CA PHE A 342 -6.25 2.84 16.36
C PHE A 342 -5.46 3.56 17.45
N ASP A 343 -6.13 4.38 18.26
CA ASP A 343 -5.54 5.13 19.36
C ASP A 343 -6.45 5.10 20.58
N HIS A 344 -6.52 3.93 21.22
CA HIS A 344 -7.40 3.68 22.35
C HIS A 344 -7.05 4.47 23.61
N ASP A 345 -5.82 5.01 23.71
CA ASP A 345 -5.37 5.76 24.89
C ASP A 345 -5.55 7.28 24.78
N ASP A 346 -6.01 7.79 23.63
CA ASP A 346 -6.26 9.21 23.47
C ASP A 346 -7.38 9.70 24.38
N GLN A 347 -6.99 10.49 25.39
CA GLN A 347 -7.90 10.97 26.43
C GLN A 347 -8.92 11.98 25.91
N VAL A 348 -8.53 12.74 24.87
CA VAL A 348 -9.41 13.76 24.28
C VAL A 348 -10.52 13.10 23.50
N MET A 349 -10.19 12.09 22.68
CA MET A 349 -11.21 11.37 21.94
C MET A 349 -12.13 10.56 22.84
N LYS A 350 -11.61 10.00 23.94
CA LYS A 350 -12.44 9.39 25.01
C LYS A 350 -13.42 10.41 25.60
N GLN A 351 -12.96 11.62 25.90
CA GLN A 351 -13.83 12.69 26.41
C GLN A 351 -14.90 13.09 25.40
N ASN A 352 -14.55 13.18 24.11
CA ASN A 352 -15.52 13.44 23.04
C ASN A 352 -16.60 12.37 22.99
N MET A 353 -16.23 11.08 23.11
CA MET A 353 -17.20 9.97 23.16
C MET A 353 -18.13 10.08 24.39
N VAL A 354 -17.58 10.37 25.57
CA VAL A 354 -18.38 10.59 26.79
C VAL A 354 -19.33 11.78 26.60
N TYR A 355 -18.86 12.86 25.97
CA TYR A 355 -19.70 14.02 25.67
C TYR A 355 -20.85 13.67 24.73
N TYR A 356 -20.61 12.90 23.67
CA TYR A 356 -21.68 12.45 22.76
C TYR A 356 -22.66 11.53 23.46
N GLN A 357 -22.19 10.61 24.31
CA GLN A 357 -23.04 9.72 25.10
C GLN A 357 -23.91 10.49 26.10
N TYR A 358 -23.35 11.49 26.79
CA TYR A 358 -24.08 12.31 27.73
C TYR A 358 -25.22 13.11 27.06
N HIS A 359 -25.01 13.56 25.84
CA HIS A 359 -25.99 14.34 25.09
C HIS A 359 -26.76 13.52 24.05
N LYS A 360 -26.80 12.17 24.17
CA LYS A 360 -27.40 11.28 23.18
C LYS A 360 -28.85 11.62 22.86
N ASP A 361 -29.65 12.01 23.84
CA ASP A 361 -31.05 12.35 23.65
C ASP A 361 -31.24 13.65 22.86
N LYS A 362 -30.35 14.62 23.03
CA LYS A 362 -30.34 15.88 22.29
C LYS A 362 -30.16 15.68 20.78
N TRP A 363 -29.35 14.72 20.39
CA TRP A 363 -29.03 14.42 18.99
C TRP A 363 -29.69 13.15 18.46
N GLU A 364 -30.62 12.56 19.25
CA GLU A 364 -31.34 11.32 18.89
C GLU A 364 -30.37 10.20 18.49
N LEU A 365 -29.31 10.01 19.26
CA LEU A 365 -28.31 8.98 18.98
C LEU A 365 -28.79 7.63 19.54
N SER A 366 -28.63 6.58 18.76
CA SER A 366 -28.78 5.19 19.18
C SER A 366 -27.43 4.57 19.51
N ASP A 367 -27.43 3.40 20.12
CA ASP A 367 -26.21 2.67 20.45
C ASP A 367 -25.38 2.30 19.20
N GLU A 368 -26.01 2.21 18.03
CA GLU A 368 -25.31 1.97 16.77
C GLU A 368 -24.37 3.12 16.39
N HIS A 369 -24.70 4.37 16.73
CA HIS A 369 -23.85 5.52 16.42
C HIS A 369 -22.56 5.56 17.28
N PHE A 370 -22.49 4.76 18.34
CA PHE A 370 -21.28 4.63 19.18
C PHE A 370 -20.39 3.46 18.77
N LYS A 371 -20.74 2.74 17.69
CA LYS A 371 -19.91 1.71 17.11
C LYS A 371 -18.96 2.29 16.06
N PRO A 372 -17.75 1.73 15.95
CA PRO A 372 -16.85 2.09 14.85
C PRO A 372 -17.45 1.79 13.47
N ARG A 373 -17.03 2.52 12.47
CA ARG A 373 -17.43 2.30 11.08
C ARG A 373 -16.94 0.92 10.59
N PRO A 374 -17.73 0.20 9.79
CA PRO A 374 -17.42 -1.18 9.38
C PRO A 374 -16.07 -1.31 8.66
N GLU A 375 -15.75 -0.34 7.80
CA GLU A 375 -14.47 -0.30 7.07
C GLU A 375 -13.26 -0.11 7.99
N ALA A 376 -13.42 0.67 9.09
CA ALA A 376 -12.38 0.83 10.10
C ALA A 376 -12.14 -0.48 10.87
N VAL A 377 -13.23 -1.18 11.24
CA VAL A 377 -13.17 -2.48 11.92
C VAL A 377 -12.49 -3.51 11.04
N LEU A 378 -12.86 -3.56 9.75
CA LEU A 378 -12.27 -4.49 8.79
C LEU A 378 -10.75 -4.26 8.66
N PHE A 379 -10.34 -3.01 8.45
CA PHE A 379 -8.93 -2.65 8.34
C PHE A 379 -8.15 -2.99 9.61
N TYR A 380 -8.69 -2.64 10.77
CA TYR A 380 -8.09 -2.95 12.08
C TYR A 380 -7.91 -4.47 12.27
N ASN A 381 -8.95 -5.26 12.00
CA ASN A 381 -8.89 -6.71 12.15
C ASN A 381 -7.84 -7.33 11.20
N ILE A 382 -7.80 -6.89 9.93
CA ILE A 382 -6.84 -7.42 8.95
C ILE A 382 -5.40 -7.12 9.40
N THR A 383 -5.11 -5.87 9.78
CA THR A 383 -3.76 -5.45 10.18
C THR A 383 -3.32 -6.12 11.48
N THR A 384 -4.23 -6.24 12.46
CA THR A 384 -3.96 -6.92 13.73
C THR A 384 -3.69 -8.41 13.53
N MET A 385 -4.55 -9.11 12.77
CA MET A 385 -4.34 -10.56 12.51
C MET A 385 -3.07 -10.83 11.71
N GLN A 386 -2.72 -9.97 10.74
CA GLN A 386 -1.45 -10.09 10.00
C GLN A 386 -0.26 -9.95 10.94
N LYS A 387 -0.31 -9.01 11.87
CA LYS A 387 0.74 -8.81 12.88
C LYS A 387 0.84 -10.00 13.83
N GLU A 388 -0.28 -10.46 14.39
CA GLU A 388 -0.31 -11.62 15.30
C GLU A 388 0.28 -12.88 14.64
N LEU A 389 -0.07 -13.14 13.37
CA LEU A 389 0.48 -14.27 12.62
C LEU A 389 1.99 -14.11 12.36
N PHE A 390 2.43 -12.90 12.05
CA PHE A 390 3.85 -12.63 11.84
C PHE A 390 4.63 -12.77 13.14
N ASP A 391 4.13 -12.21 14.24
CA ASP A 391 4.76 -12.30 15.57
C ASP A 391 4.85 -13.78 16.03
N PHE A 392 3.78 -14.57 15.79
CA PHE A 392 3.82 -16.01 16.02
C PHE A 392 4.92 -16.70 15.22
N ALA A 393 5.03 -16.38 13.93
CA ALA A 393 6.06 -16.97 13.08
C ALA A 393 7.47 -16.60 13.56
N MET A 394 7.70 -15.34 13.90
CA MET A 394 8.99 -14.86 14.42
C MET A 394 9.36 -15.51 15.75
N GLN A 395 8.37 -15.86 16.57
CA GLN A 395 8.59 -16.50 17.87
C GLN A 395 8.86 -18.00 17.76
N HIS A 396 8.31 -18.70 16.75
CA HIS A 396 8.29 -20.15 16.71
C HIS A 396 8.92 -20.78 15.47
N LEU A 397 9.20 -20.01 14.42
CA LEU A 397 9.65 -20.54 13.13
C LEU A 397 11.02 -19.96 12.69
N VAL A 398 11.65 -19.11 13.49
CA VAL A 398 13.02 -18.66 13.23
C VAL A 398 13.94 -19.82 13.66
N ASP A 399 14.60 -20.43 12.67
CA ASP A 399 15.58 -21.47 12.92
C ASP A 399 16.78 -20.86 13.66
N ASP A 400 17.09 -21.36 14.86
CA ASP A 400 18.32 -21.05 15.58
C ASP A 400 19.55 -21.65 14.86
N ASP A 401 19.34 -22.43 13.78
CA ASP A 401 20.36 -23.27 13.12
C ASP A 401 21.21 -22.52 12.08
N GLU A 402 20.92 -21.29 11.69
CA GLU A 402 21.83 -20.56 10.78
C GLU A 402 23.19 -20.22 11.43
N GLY A 403 23.27 -20.26 12.77
CA GLY A 403 24.54 -20.09 13.51
C GLY A 403 25.36 -21.36 13.65
N VAL A 404 24.70 -22.54 13.74
CA VAL A 404 25.38 -23.82 14.06
C VAL A 404 26.09 -24.42 12.85
N VAL A 405 25.60 -24.18 11.63
CA VAL A 405 26.24 -24.69 10.40
C VAL A 405 27.59 -24.01 10.13
N VAL A 406 27.79 -22.78 10.56
CA VAL A 406 29.05 -22.04 10.37
C VAL A 406 30.14 -22.57 11.33
N GLU A 407 29.77 -22.86 12.59
CA GLU A 407 30.72 -23.43 13.55
C GLU A 407 31.19 -24.84 13.16
N TYR A 408 30.25 -25.68 12.62
CA TYR A 408 30.63 -27.04 12.17
C TYR A 408 31.57 -27.04 10.95
N LEU A 409 31.45 -26.05 10.07
CA LEU A 409 32.33 -25.93 8.89
C LEU A 409 33.72 -25.41 9.29
N ASP A 410 33.84 -24.54 10.27
CA ASP A 410 35.12 -24.05 10.77
C ASP A 410 35.88 -25.12 11.55
N GLU A 411 35.19 -25.94 12.36
CA GLU A 411 35.83 -27.10 13.03
C GLU A 411 36.33 -28.18 12.05
N LEU A 412 35.64 -28.39 10.93
CA LEU A 412 36.04 -29.34 9.89
C LEU A 412 37.22 -28.81 9.05
N LEU A 413 37.37 -27.53 8.92
CA LEU A 413 38.49 -26.89 8.21
C LEU A 413 39.74 -26.77 9.07
N GLU A 414 39.62 -26.61 10.40
CA GLU A 414 40.73 -26.59 11.34
C GLU A 414 41.27 -28.00 11.67
N GLY A 415 40.45 -29.06 11.52
CA GLY A 415 40.82 -30.44 11.78
C GLY A 415 41.70 -31.14 10.71
N ASN A 416 41.99 -30.52 9.57
CA ASN A 416 42.77 -31.08 8.47
C ASN A 416 44.16 -30.46 8.30
N ALA A 417 44.68 -29.77 9.32
CA ALA A 417 46.07 -29.26 9.32
C ALA A 417 46.96 -30.11 10.25
N PHE A 418 47.19 -31.40 9.86
CA PHE A 418 48.34 -32.21 10.33
C PHE A 418 48.86 -33.06 9.19
#